data_925970b1d767fb01d777f469b528ae9a
#
_entry.id   925970b1d767fb01d777f469b528ae9a
#
_cell.length_a   1.000
_cell.length_b   1.000
_cell.length_c   1.000
_cell.angle_alpha   90.00
_cell.angle_beta   90.00
_cell.angle_gamma   90.00
#
_symmetry.space_group_name_H-M   'P 1'
#
loop_
_entity.id
_entity.type
_entity.pdbx_description
1 polymer ?
#
loop_
_entity_poly.entity_id
_entity_poly.type
_entity_poly.pdbx_seq_one_letter_code
_entity_poly.pdbx_strand_id
1 'polypeptide(L)'
;MQDLIHIIRQQLVLCLRLYELTREQQNALVNTAAPAVQRLTKEIEAVVIDLNRLEKKRRDFLQQRDGRDAASWVAAQPEGLEKNIALQLLEKQAGLLQKLKEASGNNLQYLNKNIEYIDYNVNVITQTAAGVTYGTPGDNGGMPIQGSKMFEANV
;
A
#
# COMPACT_ATOMS: atom_id res chain seq x y z
N MET A 1 -13.09 -20.63 22.32
CA MET A 1 -12.22 -20.92 21.17
C MET A 1 -12.91 -20.61 19.84
N GLN A 2 -14.14 -21.02 19.63
CA GLN A 2 -14.87 -20.82 18.35
C GLN A 2 -14.94 -19.37 17.87
N ASP A 3 -15.18 -18.40 18.77
CA ASP A 3 -15.23 -16.98 18.38
C ASP A 3 -13.88 -16.49 17.83
N LEU A 4 -12.76 -16.91 18.45
CA LEU A 4 -11.43 -16.57 17.96
C LEU A 4 -11.18 -17.21 16.58
N ILE A 5 -11.52 -18.47 16.40
CA ILE A 5 -11.43 -19.17 15.11
C ILE A 5 -12.24 -18.43 14.04
N HIS A 6 -13.45 -17.98 14.39
CA HIS A 6 -14.29 -17.23 13.46
C HIS A 6 -13.65 -15.89 13.04
N ILE A 7 -13.12 -15.14 14.01
CA ILE A 7 -12.42 -13.88 13.74
C ILE A 7 -11.20 -14.12 12.84
N ILE A 8 -10.37 -15.12 13.13
CA ILE A 8 -9.17 -15.43 12.35
C ILE A 8 -9.55 -15.85 10.91
N ARG A 9 -10.62 -16.64 10.74
CA ARG A 9 -11.12 -17.01 9.41
C ARG A 9 -11.53 -15.79 8.59
N GLN A 10 -12.27 -14.86 9.20
CA GLN A 10 -12.67 -13.62 8.54
C GLN A 10 -11.44 -12.77 8.17
N GLN A 11 -10.48 -12.64 9.07
CA GLN A 11 -9.22 -11.95 8.79
C GLN A 11 -8.45 -12.61 7.65
N LEU A 12 -8.39 -13.94 7.61
CA LEU A 12 -7.69 -14.67 6.53
C LEU A 12 -8.32 -14.41 5.15
N VAL A 13 -9.66 -14.39 5.06
CA VAL A 13 -10.38 -14.06 3.81
C VAL A 13 -10.05 -12.64 3.35
N LEU A 14 -10.07 -11.67 4.26
CA LEU A 14 -9.74 -10.28 3.92
C LEU A 14 -8.24 -10.11 3.57
N CYS A 15 -7.34 -10.81 4.26
CA CYS A 15 -5.92 -10.83 3.89
C CYS A 15 -5.69 -11.40 2.50
N LEU A 16 -6.40 -12.46 2.11
CA LEU A 16 -6.33 -13.02 0.76
C LEU A 16 -6.81 -12.00 -0.28
N ARG A 17 -7.96 -11.35 -0.04
CA ARG A 17 -8.46 -10.30 -0.92
C ARG A 17 -7.50 -9.14 -1.03
N LEU A 18 -6.89 -8.71 0.07
CA LEU A 18 -5.88 -7.66 0.08
C LEU A 18 -4.65 -8.04 -0.74
N TYR A 19 -4.19 -9.29 -0.63
CA TYR A 19 -3.08 -9.80 -1.44
C TYR A 19 -3.40 -9.80 -2.94
N GLU A 20 -4.60 -10.24 -3.34
CA GLU A 20 -5.05 -10.21 -4.73
C GLU A 20 -5.08 -8.78 -5.28
N LEU A 21 -5.70 -7.83 -4.56
CA LEU A 21 -5.74 -6.43 -4.94
C LEU A 21 -4.35 -5.80 -5.06
N THR A 22 -3.43 -6.15 -4.14
CA THR A 22 -2.05 -5.69 -4.19
C THR A 22 -1.31 -6.20 -5.43
N ARG A 23 -1.57 -7.45 -5.84
CA ARG A 23 -1.04 -8.02 -7.08
C ARG A 23 -1.63 -7.37 -8.33
N GLU A 24 -2.94 -7.11 -8.33
CA GLU A 24 -3.58 -6.35 -9.42
C GLU A 24 -3.03 -4.93 -9.51
N GLN A 25 -2.82 -4.27 -8.38
CA GLN A 25 -2.21 -2.94 -8.32
C GLN A 25 -0.78 -2.95 -8.88
N GLN A 26 0.01 -3.98 -8.58
CA GLN A 26 1.34 -4.17 -9.17
C GLN A 26 1.30 -4.20 -10.69
N ASN A 27 0.39 -4.99 -11.26
CA ASN A 27 0.21 -5.06 -12.71
C ASN A 27 -0.19 -3.71 -13.32
N ALA A 28 -1.08 -2.97 -12.65
CA ALA A 28 -1.49 -1.63 -13.08
C ALA A 28 -0.32 -0.62 -13.02
N LEU A 29 0.53 -0.71 -12.00
CA LEU A 29 1.73 0.13 -11.86
C LEU A 29 2.77 -0.15 -12.94
N VAL A 30 3.03 -1.43 -13.24
CA VAL A 30 3.95 -1.84 -14.31
C VAL A 30 3.47 -1.33 -15.67
N ASN A 31 2.16 -1.37 -15.92
CA ASN A 31 1.54 -0.91 -17.16
C ASN A 31 1.22 0.60 -17.18
N THR A 32 1.64 1.35 -16.17
CA THR A 32 1.38 2.80 -16.04
C THR A 32 -0.10 3.19 -16.16
N ALA A 33 -1.00 2.29 -15.73
CA ALA A 33 -2.46 2.47 -15.80
C ALA A 33 -2.99 3.26 -14.58
N ALA A 34 -2.74 4.57 -14.52
CA ALA A 34 -3.07 5.44 -13.40
C ALA A 34 -4.53 5.35 -12.91
N PRO A 35 -5.58 5.33 -13.78
CA PRO A 35 -6.95 5.15 -13.31
C PRO A 35 -7.21 3.82 -12.62
N ALA A 36 -6.57 2.73 -13.07
CA ALA A 36 -6.67 1.42 -12.44
C ALA A 36 -5.97 1.41 -11.08
N VAL A 37 -4.79 2.02 -10.97
CA VAL A 37 -4.07 2.18 -9.70
C VAL A 37 -4.93 2.92 -8.68
N GLN A 38 -5.55 4.04 -9.07
CA GLN A 38 -6.41 4.83 -8.18
C GLN A 38 -7.63 4.04 -7.70
N ARG A 39 -8.30 3.30 -8.58
CA ARG A 39 -9.42 2.44 -8.21
C ARG A 39 -9.02 1.36 -7.24
N LEU A 40 -7.93 0.63 -7.54
CA LEU A 40 -7.42 -0.44 -6.70
C LEU A 40 -6.96 0.05 -5.32
N THR A 41 -6.35 1.24 -5.25
CA THR A 41 -5.99 1.87 -3.97
C THR A 41 -7.21 2.08 -3.08
N LYS A 42 -8.33 2.58 -3.62
CA LYS A 42 -9.58 2.73 -2.86
C LYS A 42 -10.15 1.40 -2.38
N GLU A 43 -10.08 0.36 -3.21
CA GLU A 43 -10.52 -0.98 -2.81
C GLU A 43 -9.63 -1.57 -1.70
N ILE A 44 -8.32 -1.37 -1.78
CA ILE A 44 -7.34 -1.75 -0.75
C ILE A 44 -7.65 -1.03 0.57
N GLU A 45 -7.88 0.28 0.54
CA GLU A 45 -8.24 1.06 1.73
C GLU A 45 -9.49 0.52 2.43
N ALA A 46 -10.54 0.18 1.67
CA ALA A 46 -11.76 -0.40 2.22
C ALA A 46 -11.49 -1.74 2.93
N VAL A 47 -10.70 -2.63 2.33
CA VAL A 47 -10.33 -3.92 2.93
C VAL A 47 -9.49 -3.72 4.20
N VAL A 48 -8.56 -2.75 4.21
CA VAL A 48 -7.74 -2.42 5.39
C VAL A 48 -8.61 -1.91 6.55
N ILE A 49 -9.64 -1.10 6.28
CA ILE A 49 -10.59 -0.65 7.30
C ILE A 49 -11.29 -1.85 7.95
N ASP A 50 -11.76 -2.80 7.16
CA ASP A 50 -12.43 -3.99 7.68
C ASP A 50 -11.48 -4.92 8.44
N LEU A 51 -10.23 -5.08 7.99
CA LEU A 51 -9.19 -5.79 8.74
C LEU A 51 -8.91 -5.15 10.10
N ASN A 52 -8.85 -3.82 10.17
CA ASN A 52 -8.64 -3.10 11.43
C ASN A 52 -9.81 -3.31 12.41
N ARG A 53 -11.04 -3.40 11.92
CA ARG A 53 -12.23 -3.74 12.75
C ARG A 53 -12.12 -5.14 13.33
N LEU A 54 -11.71 -6.12 12.52
CA LEU A 54 -11.51 -7.50 13.00
C LEU A 54 -10.33 -7.62 13.96
N GLU A 55 -9.26 -6.87 13.73
CA GLU A 55 -8.11 -6.81 14.64
C GLU A 55 -8.50 -6.23 16.00
N LYS A 56 -9.35 -5.20 16.02
CA LYS A 56 -9.92 -4.68 17.27
C LYS A 56 -10.72 -5.76 17.98
N LYS A 57 -11.62 -6.47 17.28
CA LYS A 57 -12.39 -7.58 17.87
C LYS A 57 -11.50 -8.67 18.44
N ARG A 58 -10.40 -9.02 17.75
CA ARG A 58 -9.42 -10.00 18.23
C ARG A 58 -8.73 -9.53 19.51
N ARG A 59 -8.29 -8.28 19.55
CA ARG A 59 -7.68 -7.69 20.76
C ARG A 59 -8.64 -7.66 21.93
N ASP A 60 -9.86 -7.19 21.71
CA ASP A 60 -10.89 -7.12 22.76
C ASP A 60 -11.18 -8.52 23.31
N PHE A 61 -11.26 -9.53 22.44
CA PHE A 61 -11.43 -10.93 22.84
C PHE A 61 -10.28 -11.42 23.73
N LEU A 62 -9.02 -11.10 23.40
CA LEU A 62 -7.84 -11.54 24.16
C LEU A 62 -7.67 -10.76 25.46
N GLN A 63 -7.94 -9.45 25.46
CA GLN A 63 -7.85 -8.60 26.66
C GLN A 63 -8.81 -9.05 27.78
N GLN A 64 -10.01 -9.52 27.41
CA GLN A 64 -10.99 -10.06 28.37
C GLN A 64 -10.56 -11.39 29.01
N ARG A 65 -9.45 -11.98 28.58
CA ARG A 65 -8.99 -13.31 29.02
C ARG A 65 -7.67 -13.24 29.78
N ASP A 66 -6.56 -12.97 29.14
CA ASP A 66 -5.26 -12.86 29.83
C ASP A 66 -4.30 -11.88 29.14
N GLY A 67 -4.80 -11.15 28.11
CA GLY A 67 -4.03 -10.13 27.41
C GLY A 67 -2.88 -10.65 26.55
N ARG A 68 -2.72 -11.99 26.41
CA ARG A 68 -1.68 -12.58 25.56
C ARG A 68 -1.99 -12.38 24.09
N ASP A 69 -0.96 -12.53 23.25
CA ASP A 69 -1.18 -12.66 21.80
C ASP A 69 -1.96 -13.93 21.44
N ALA A 70 -2.56 -13.96 20.25
CA ALA A 70 -3.43 -15.06 19.86
C ALA A 70 -2.71 -16.43 19.83
N ALA A 71 -1.45 -16.46 19.39
CA ALA A 71 -0.69 -17.71 19.29
C ALA A 71 -0.39 -18.28 20.68
N SER A 72 0.10 -17.45 21.61
CA SER A 72 0.38 -17.81 23.00
C SER A 72 -0.90 -18.22 23.73
N TRP A 73 -2.01 -17.50 23.50
CA TRP A 73 -3.29 -17.86 24.12
C TRP A 73 -3.82 -19.20 23.63
N VAL A 74 -3.77 -19.46 22.30
CA VAL A 74 -4.18 -20.76 21.73
C VAL A 74 -3.28 -21.89 22.18
N ALA A 75 -1.96 -21.68 22.24
CA ALA A 75 -1.00 -22.69 22.70
C ALA A 75 -1.28 -23.15 24.15
N ALA A 76 -1.73 -22.24 25.00
CA ALA A 76 -2.08 -22.54 26.42
C ALA A 76 -3.42 -23.28 26.57
N GLN A 77 -4.22 -23.45 25.53
CA GLN A 77 -5.50 -24.15 25.61
C GLN A 77 -5.29 -25.68 25.64
N PRO A 78 -6.26 -26.44 26.19
CA PRO A 78 -6.23 -27.90 26.16
C PRO A 78 -6.10 -28.45 24.74
N GLU A 79 -5.43 -29.59 24.61
CA GLU A 79 -5.31 -30.29 23.33
C GLU A 79 -6.69 -30.68 22.80
N GLY A 80 -6.88 -30.49 21.48
CA GLY A 80 -8.14 -30.80 20.84
C GLY A 80 -8.25 -30.22 19.43
N LEU A 81 -9.33 -30.57 18.75
CA LEU A 81 -9.57 -30.19 17.36
C LEU A 81 -9.57 -28.66 17.15
N GLU A 82 -10.22 -27.93 18.05
CA GLU A 82 -10.31 -26.45 17.95
C GLU A 82 -8.93 -25.79 18.07
N LYS A 83 -8.07 -26.25 18.98
CA LYS A 83 -6.70 -25.77 19.12
C LYS A 83 -5.92 -25.98 17.82
N ASN A 84 -5.97 -27.19 17.28
CA ASN A 84 -5.27 -27.53 16.03
C ASN A 84 -5.75 -26.65 14.85
N ILE A 85 -7.06 -26.46 14.72
CA ILE A 85 -7.64 -25.56 13.71
C ILE A 85 -7.13 -24.13 13.89
N ALA A 86 -7.14 -23.61 15.12
CA ALA A 86 -6.70 -22.25 15.40
C ALA A 86 -5.23 -22.05 15.07
N LEU A 87 -4.35 -22.98 15.44
CA LEU A 87 -2.91 -22.93 15.12
C LEU A 87 -2.68 -22.95 13.61
N GLN A 88 -3.34 -23.83 12.87
CA GLN A 88 -3.22 -23.88 11.41
C GLN A 88 -3.69 -22.59 10.73
N LEU A 89 -4.76 -21.97 11.22
CA LEU A 89 -5.25 -20.70 10.68
C LEU A 89 -4.27 -19.55 10.97
N LEU A 90 -3.68 -19.49 12.15
CA LEU A 90 -2.65 -18.51 12.50
C LEU A 90 -1.40 -18.66 11.64
N GLU A 91 -0.95 -19.89 11.41
CA GLU A 91 0.18 -20.18 10.53
C GLU A 91 -0.09 -19.73 9.08
N LYS A 92 -1.27 -20.07 8.53
CA LYS A 92 -1.69 -19.62 7.19
C LYS A 92 -1.76 -18.10 7.10
N GLN A 93 -2.29 -17.44 8.15
CA GLN A 93 -2.37 -15.98 8.20
C GLN A 93 -0.96 -15.35 8.20
N ALA A 94 -0.03 -15.88 8.99
CA ALA A 94 1.35 -15.41 9.06
C ALA A 94 2.05 -15.53 7.68
N GLY A 95 1.92 -16.67 7.02
CA GLY A 95 2.49 -16.88 5.69
C GLY A 95 1.89 -15.94 4.63
N LEU A 96 0.58 -15.66 4.70
CA LEU A 96 -0.07 -14.73 3.78
C LEU A 96 0.34 -13.27 4.03
N LEU A 97 0.50 -12.88 5.30
CA LEU A 97 0.97 -11.54 5.68
C LEU A 97 2.41 -11.30 5.20
N GLN A 98 3.28 -12.32 5.24
CA GLN A 98 4.62 -12.21 4.69
C GLN A 98 4.60 -11.94 3.17
N LYS A 99 3.81 -12.69 2.42
CA LYS A 99 3.62 -12.47 0.97
C LYS A 99 3.05 -11.09 0.65
N LEU A 100 2.11 -10.63 1.47
CA LEU A 100 1.51 -9.30 1.33
C LEU A 100 2.55 -8.19 1.57
N LYS A 101 3.40 -8.34 2.59
CA LYS A 101 4.50 -7.40 2.88
C LYS A 101 5.46 -7.28 1.69
N GLU A 102 5.85 -8.40 1.10
CA GLU A 102 6.72 -8.42 -0.09
C GLU A 102 6.06 -7.76 -1.30
N ALA A 103 4.80 -8.10 -1.59
CA ALA A 103 4.06 -7.50 -2.70
C ALA A 103 3.88 -5.98 -2.53
N SER A 104 3.56 -5.52 -1.32
CA SER A 104 3.41 -4.10 -1.00
C SER A 104 4.73 -3.34 -1.11
N GLY A 105 5.85 -3.95 -0.68
CA GLY A 105 7.18 -3.39 -0.85
C GLY A 105 7.56 -3.19 -2.31
N ASN A 106 7.24 -4.15 -3.17
CA ASN A 106 7.45 -4.05 -4.60
C ASN A 106 6.61 -2.91 -5.21
N ASN A 107 5.33 -2.78 -4.82
CA ASN A 107 4.47 -1.71 -5.32
C ASN A 107 5.00 -0.32 -4.95
N LEU A 108 5.53 -0.14 -3.74
CA LEU A 108 6.14 1.11 -3.31
C LEU A 108 7.36 1.46 -4.19
N GLN A 109 8.19 0.48 -4.56
CA GLN A 109 9.32 0.71 -5.47
C GLN A 109 8.85 1.16 -6.87
N TYR A 110 7.78 0.55 -7.40
CA TYR A 110 7.21 0.97 -8.69
C TYR A 110 6.62 2.38 -8.63
N LEU A 111 5.95 2.75 -7.55
CA LEU A 111 5.43 4.09 -7.34
C LEU A 111 6.55 5.14 -7.33
N ASN A 112 7.63 4.89 -6.60
CA ASN A 112 8.79 5.79 -6.55
C ASN A 112 9.43 5.95 -7.93
N LYS A 113 9.65 4.88 -8.67
CA LYS A 113 10.19 4.96 -10.05
C LYS A 113 9.29 5.74 -11.00
N ASN A 114 7.98 5.60 -10.87
CA ASN A 114 7.03 6.35 -11.69
C ASN A 114 7.07 7.84 -11.36
N ILE A 115 7.24 8.23 -10.11
CA ILE A 115 7.42 9.63 -9.68
C ILE A 115 8.71 10.19 -10.28
N GLU A 116 9.84 9.51 -10.16
CA GLU A 116 11.12 9.90 -10.74
C GLU A 116 11.04 10.12 -12.26
N TYR A 117 10.32 9.23 -12.95
CA TYR A 117 10.09 9.35 -14.39
C TYR A 117 9.24 10.58 -14.74
N ILE A 118 8.18 10.85 -13.98
CA ILE A 118 7.33 12.04 -14.17
C ILE A 118 8.15 13.30 -13.94
N ASP A 119 8.90 13.37 -12.85
CA ASP A 119 9.75 14.53 -12.53
C ASP A 119 10.78 14.78 -13.61
N TYR A 120 11.42 13.73 -14.12
CA TYR A 120 12.34 13.84 -15.26
C TYR A 120 11.65 14.44 -16.50
N ASN A 121 10.47 13.92 -16.87
CA ASN A 121 9.75 14.41 -18.05
C ASN A 121 9.27 15.86 -17.88
N VAL A 122 8.79 16.23 -16.68
CA VAL A 122 8.41 17.62 -16.39
C VAL A 122 9.62 18.53 -16.55
N ASN A 123 10.78 18.16 -16.03
CA ASN A 123 12.01 18.94 -16.18
C ASN A 123 12.43 19.09 -17.65
N VAL A 124 12.35 18.02 -18.45
CA VAL A 124 12.67 18.08 -19.88
C VAL A 124 11.71 19.01 -20.61
N ILE A 125 10.40 18.91 -20.36
CA ILE A 125 9.39 19.77 -21.03
C ILE A 125 9.58 21.23 -20.64
N THR A 126 9.82 21.54 -19.38
CA THR A 126 10.02 22.92 -18.91
C THR A 126 11.31 23.53 -19.44
N GLN A 127 12.40 22.77 -19.56
CA GLN A 127 13.64 23.22 -20.16
C GLN A 127 13.48 23.48 -21.66
N THR A 128 12.74 22.61 -22.38
CA THR A 128 12.47 22.79 -23.80
C THR A 128 11.59 24.01 -24.06
N ALA A 129 10.57 24.24 -23.23
CA ALA A 129 9.71 25.43 -23.33
C ALA A 129 10.51 26.73 -23.09
N ALA A 130 11.44 26.73 -22.15
CA ALA A 130 12.34 27.85 -21.91
C ALA A 130 13.31 28.11 -23.10
N GLY A 131 13.74 27.05 -23.78
CA GLY A 131 14.63 27.15 -24.95
C GLY A 131 13.94 27.69 -26.20
N VAL A 132 12.66 27.51 -26.39
CA VAL A 132 11.88 28.00 -27.53
C VAL A 132 11.59 29.49 -27.44
N THR A 133 11.70 30.11 -26.28
CA THR A 133 11.47 31.55 -26.07
C THR A 133 12.68 32.43 -26.48
N TYR A 134 13.84 31.83 -26.81
CA TYR A 134 15.06 32.52 -27.22
C TYR A 134 15.44 32.25 -28.70
N GLY A 135 14.52 32.45 -29.59
CA GLY A 135 14.80 32.24 -31.03
C GLY A 135 14.06 33.20 -31.94
N THR A 136 14.24 34.51 -31.78
CA THR A 136 14.06 35.49 -32.87
C THR A 136 15.40 36.19 -33.11
N PRO A 137 16.02 36.03 -34.28
CA PRO A 137 17.21 36.79 -34.62
C PRO A 137 16.82 38.22 -35.02
N GLY A 138 17.16 39.18 -34.17
CA GLY A 138 17.12 40.58 -34.52
C GLY A 138 16.40 41.47 -33.51
N ASP A 139 17.04 41.90 -32.43
CA ASP A 139 17.28 43.30 -32.14
C ASP A 139 18.11 43.45 -30.86
N ASN A 140 18.91 44.52 -30.84
CA ASN A 140 19.87 44.85 -29.84
C ASN A 140 19.23 45.21 -28.49
N GLY A 141 19.74 44.68 -27.40
CA GLY A 141 19.73 45.33 -26.09
C GLY A 141 18.53 45.01 -25.20
N GLY A 142 18.61 43.99 -24.40
CA GLY A 142 17.69 43.77 -23.27
C GLY A 142 18.28 42.84 -22.25
N MET A 143 18.30 43.30 -21.00
CA MET A 143 18.81 42.61 -19.81
C MET A 143 18.25 41.19 -19.63
N PRO A 144 18.98 40.25 -19.02
CA PRO A 144 18.48 38.92 -18.75
C PRO A 144 17.32 38.98 -17.75
N ILE A 145 16.14 38.58 -18.21
CA ILE A 145 15.01 38.34 -17.29
C ILE A 145 15.31 37.04 -16.55
N GLN A 146 15.56 37.21 -15.27
CA GLN A 146 15.67 36.11 -14.30
C GLN A 146 14.38 35.28 -14.34
N GLY A 147 14.45 34.05 -14.81
CA GLY A 147 13.30 33.14 -14.86
C GLY A 147 12.66 32.98 -13.49
N SER A 148 11.40 33.41 -13.38
CA SER A 148 10.62 33.17 -12.18
C SER A 148 10.44 31.66 -12.00
N LYS A 149 10.93 31.14 -10.89
CA LYS A 149 10.61 29.79 -10.41
C LYS A 149 9.11 29.72 -10.17
N MET A 150 8.40 29.00 -11.03
CA MET A 150 6.94 28.95 -11.01
C MET A 150 6.35 27.90 -10.05
N PHE A 151 7.16 27.14 -9.35
CA PHE A 151 6.69 26.19 -8.36
C PHE A 151 7.65 26.07 -7.18
N GLU A 152 7.57 27.00 -6.23
CA GLU A 152 7.91 26.72 -4.84
C GLU A 152 6.61 26.33 -4.12
N ALA A 153 6.37 25.05 -3.97
CA ALA A 153 5.41 24.56 -3.01
C ALA A 153 6.12 24.49 -1.65
N ASN A 154 5.86 25.47 -0.78
CA ASN A 154 6.18 25.37 0.62
C ASN A 154 5.21 24.39 1.30
N VAL A 155 5.76 23.38 1.94
CA VAL A 155 5.10 22.64 3.02
C VAL A 155 5.67 23.15 4.33
#